data_6c273b00d359800b8a5acfec4acc2af3
#
_entry.id   6c273b00d359800b8a5acfec4acc2af3
#
_cell.length_a   1.000
_cell.length_b   1.000
_cell.length_c   1.000
_cell.angle_alpha   90.00
_cell.angle_beta   90.00
_cell.angle_gamma   90.00
#
_symmetry.space_group_name_H-M   'P 1'
#
loop_
_entity.id
_entity.type
_entity.pdbx_description
1 polymer ?
#
loop_
_entity_poly.entity_id
_entity_poly.type
_entity_poly.pdbx_seq_one_letter_code
_entity_poly.pdbx_strand_id
1 'polypeptide(L)'
;MKNLLLAMLLITSPKLFAYETDINKDSLPVDEKSFIEVIKHFNKNEILKVLGEPASKEDIKVKSSSEILGSVWQYHRINTSADGNYYPTTELDFLDEFVETVVFINDNGESSKSPSQSYKIQKP
;
A
#
# COMPACT_ATOMS: atom_id res chain seq x y z
N MET A 1 45.19 -32.34 -2.54
CA MET A 1 44.97 -31.86 -2.33
C MET A 1 44.52 -30.79 -2.23
N LYS A 2 44.38 -30.30 -2.16
CA LYS A 2 44.05 -29.44 -2.14
C LYS A 2 43.07 -28.84 -2.47
N ASN A 3 42.61 -28.76 -2.62
CA ASN A 3 41.77 -28.33 -3.07
C ASN A 3 40.78 -27.82 -2.56
N LEU A 4 40.51 -27.77 -2.34
CA LEU A 4 39.56 -27.47 -2.02
C LEU A 4 39.09 -26.42 -1.62
N LEU A 5 39.17 -25.96 -1.52
CA LEU A 5 38.78 -25.12 -1.10
C LEU A 5 38.08 -24.26 -1.53
N LEU A 6 37.98 -24.02 -1.91
CA LEU A 6 37.48 -23.29 -2.37
C LEU A 6 36.34 -22.96 -2.36
N ALA A 7 35.88 -23.21 -2.34
CA ALA A 7 34.81 -23.17 -2.45
C ALA A 7 34.15 -22.35 -1.70
N MET A 8 34.15 -22.16 -1.23
CA MET A 8 33.48 -21.57 -0.49
C MET A 8 33.05 -20.43 -0.71
N LEU A 9 33.23 -19.91 -0.94
CA LEU A 9 32.95 -18.86 -1.05
C LEU A 9 31.88 -18.46 -1.47
N LEU A 10 31.58 -18.57 -1.89
CA LEU A 10 30.72 -18.25 -2.46
C LEU A 10 29.72 -17.87 -1.89
N ILE A 11 29.42 -18.08 -1.58
CA ILE A 11 28.48 -18.02 -1.08
C ILE A 11 28.02 -16.90 -0.63
N THR A 12 28.14 -16.43 -0.45
CA THR A 12 27.90 -15.49 0.07
C THR A 12 27.13 -14.64 -0.45
N SER A 13 27.00 -13.97 -0.56
CA SER A 13 26.46 -13.11 -1.15
C SER A 13 25.16 -12.83 -1.07
N PRO A 14 24.51 -13.13 -1.54
CA PRO A 14 23.25 -12.98 -1.75
C PRO A 14 22.45 -12.45 -0.77
N LYS A 15 22.52 -12.67 0.08
CA LYS A 15 21.73 -12.39 0.98
C LYS A 15 21.28 -11.15 1.21
N LEU A 16 21.77 -10.29 0.75
CA LEU A 16 21.38 -9.09 1.08
C LEU A 16 20.07 -8.82 0.88
N PHE A 17 19.51 -9.40 0.13
CA PHE A 17 18.29 -9.05 -0.14
C PHE A 17 17.40 -9.40 0.76
N ALA A 18 17.72 -9.89 1.56
CA ALA A 18 16.90 -10.39 2.42
C ALA A 18 16.08 -9.44 3.05
N TYR A 19 16.11 -8.29 2.79
CA TYR A 19 15.36 -7.45 3.40
C TYR A 19 14.08 -7.47 3.08
N GLU A 20 13.55 -8.14 2.27
CA GLU A 20 12.33 -8.29 2.06
C GLU A 20 11.68 -8.63 3.18
N THR A 21 11.10 -7.86 3.85
CA THR A 21 10.46 -8.20 4.93
C THR A 21 9.24 -8.80 4.61
N ASP A 22 8.79 -9.65 5.30
CA ASP A 22 7.56 -10.19 5.16
C ASP A 22 6.59 -9.34 5.82
N ILE A 23 6.24 -8.23 5.31
CA ILE A 23 5.21 -7.40 5.88
C ILE A 23 3.90 -7.98 5.47
N ASN A 24 3.10 -8.35 6.41
CA ASN A 24 1.78 -8.86 6.09
C ASN A 24 0.72 -7.93 6.65
N LYS A 25 -0.53 -8.22 6.39
CA LYS A 25 -1.60 -7.34 6.78
C LYS A 25 -1.61 -7.05 8.26
N ASP A 26 -1.29 -8.03 9.06
CA ASP A 26 -1.36 -7.85 10.49
C ASP A 26 -0.25 -6.95 11.02
N SER A 27 0.80 -6.75 10.24
CA SER A 27 1.87 -5.90 10.70
C SER A 27 1.79 -4.49 10.12
N LEU A 28 0.77 -4.19 9.31
CA LEU A 28 0.62 -2.86 8.82
C LEU A 28 0.01 -1.96 9.89
N PRO A 29 0.49 -0.76 10.04
CA PRO A 29 -0.16 0.16 10.99
C PRO A 29 -1.56 0.47 10.51
N VAL A 30 -2.48 0.69 11.44
CA VAL A 30 -3.85 1.01 11.09
C VAL A 30 -4.15 2.49 11.19
N ASP A 31 -3.37 3.26 11.94
CA ASP A 31 -3.63 4.68 12.05
C ASP A 31 -3.22 5.40 10.77
N GLU A 32 -3.84 6.51 10.52
CA GLU A 32 -3.71 7.20 9.24
C GLU A 32 -2.27 7.49 8.84
N LYS A 33 -1.56 8.20 9.65
CA LYS A 33 -0.23 8.63 9.27
C LYS A 33 0.76 7.50 9.16
N SER A 34 0.74 6.57 10.07
CA SER A 34 1.68 5.46 10.04
C SER A 34 1.40 4.55 8.85
N PHE A 35 0.14 4.37 8.52
CA PHE A 35 -0.23 3.56 7.36
C PHE A 35 0.32 4.22 6.09
N ILE A 36 0.17 5.53 5.94
CA ILE A 36 0.64 6.24 4.78
C ILE A 36 2.15 6.13 4.65
N GLU A 37 2.86 6.23 5.79
CA GLU A 37 4.32 6.16 5.75
C GLU A 37 4.81 4.81 5.22
N VAL A 38 4.05 3.75 5.41
CA VAL A 38 4.43 2.44 4.91
C VAL A 38 3.95 2.26 3.49
N ILE A 39 2.68 2.59 3.22
CA ILE A 39 2.08 2.28 1.95
C ILE A 39 2.68 3.07 0.80
N LYS A 40 3.24 4.24 1.08
CA LYS A 40 3.80 5.07 0.04
C LYS A 40 5.03 4.45 -0.63
N HIS A 41 5.63 3.47 0.00
CA HIS A 41 6.80 2.82 -0.54
C HIS A 41 6.46 1.57 -1.34
N PHE A 42 5.21 1.14 -1.35
CA PHE A 42 4.80 -0.09 -1.99
C PHE A 42 4.27 0.16 -3.39
N ASN A 43 4.62 -0.71 -4.30
CA ASN A 43 3.99 -0.68 -5.62
C ASN A 43 2.71 -1.50 -5.56
N LYS A 44 1.97 -1.55 -6.65
CA LYS A 44 0.70 -2.27 -6.69
C LYS A 44 0.83 -3.73 -6.31
N ASN A 45 1.87 -4.40 -6.80
CA ASN A 45 2.05 -5.81 -6.50
C ASN A 45 2.30 -6.04 -5.02
N GLU A 46 3.07 -5.17 -4.41
CA GLU A 46 3.35 -5.28 -2.99
C GLU A 46 2.09 -5.03 -2.17
N ILE A 47 1.27 -4.08 -2.60
CA ILE A 47 0.02 -3.81 -1.91
C ILE A 47 -0.90 -5.04 -2.02
N LEU A 48 -0.96 -5.68 -3.18
CA LEU A 48 -1.77 -6.88 -3.32
C LEU A 48 -1.26 -7.99 -2.42
N LYS A 49 0.03 -8.09 -2.23
CA LYS A 49 0.56 -9.13 -1.37
C LYS A 49 0.18 -8.87 0.08
N VAL A 50 0.20 -7.63 0.50
CA VAL A 50 -0.03 -7.31 1.90
C VAL A 50 -1.51 -7.16 2.23
N LEU A 51 -2.27 -6.49 1.39
CA LEU A 51 -3.67 -6.22 1.67
C LEU A 51 -4.63 -7.17 0.93
N GLY A 52 -4.13 -7.86 -0.07
CA GLY A 52 -5.00 -8.73 -0.88
C GLY A 52 -5.75 -7.93 -1.92
N GLU A 53 -6.71 -8.54 -2.56
CA GLU A 53 -7.49 -7.87 -3.59
C GLU A 53 -8.38 -6.81 -2.96
N PRO A 54 -8.47 -5.64 -3.54
CA PRO A 54 -9.34 -4.63 -2.99
C PRO A 54 -10.81 -4.95 -3.26
N ALA A 55 -11.68 -4.32 -2.52
CA ALA A 55 -13.11 -4.50 -2.71
C ALA A 55 -13.54 -3.94 -4.06
N SER A 56 -12.87 -2.92 -4.56
CA SER A 56 -13.12 -2.43 -5.90
C SER A 56 -11.87 -1.85 -6.51
N LYS A 57 -11.77 -1.95 -7.82
CA LYS A 57 -10.67 -1.42 -8.59
C LYS A 57 -11.26 -0.73 -9.79
N GLU A 58 -10.74 0.43 -10.11
CA GLU A 58 -11.20 1.16 -11.25
C GLU A 58 -10.05 1.87 -11.90
N ASP A 59 -9.91 1.79 -13.22
CA ASP A 59 -8.87 2.50 -13.93
C ASP A 59 -9.43 3.80 -14.45
N ILE A 60 -8.66 4.86 -14.35
CA ILE A 60 -9.04 6.17 -14.85
C ILE A 60 -8.37 6.33 -16.21
N LYS A 61 -9.15 6.47 -17.25
CA LYS A 61 -8.62 6.54 -18.61
C LYS A 61 -8.76 7.92 -19.21
N VAL A 62 -7.85 8.21 -20.15
CA VAL A 62 -7.93 9.46 -20.87
C VAL A 62 -9.08 9.32 -21.87
N LYS A 63 -9.98 10.33 -21.93
CA LYS A 63 -11.12 10.24 -22.76
C LYS A 63 -10.81 10.05 -24.20
N SER A 64 -9.77 10.66 -24.73
CA SER A 64 -9.47 10.61 -26.13
C SER A 64 -8.62 9.40 -26.53
N SER A 65 -8.24 8.57 -25.61
CA SER A 65 -7.44 7.38 -25.92
C SER A 65 -7.76 6.33 -24.89
N SER A 66 -7.18 5.15 -24.99
CA SER A 66 -7.45 4.17 -23.96
C SER A 66 -6.33 4.17 -22.94
N GLU A 67 -5.53 5.18 -22.95
CA GLU A 67 -4.42 5.23 -22.03
C GLU A 67 -4.89 5.38 -20.60
N ILE A 68 -4.34 4.60 -19.68
CA ILE A 68 -4.72 4.65 -18.29
C ILE A 68 -3.90 5.70 -17.59
N LEU A 69 -4.60 6.66 -16.95
CA LEU A 69 -3.93 7.68 -16.21
C LEU A 69 -3.63 7.25 -14.80
N GLY A 70 -4.48 6.47 -14.22
CA GLY A 70 -4.31 6.04 -12.85
C GLY A 70 -5.30 4.98 -12.48
N SER A 71 -5.33 4.60 -11.23
CA SER A 71 -6.24 3.57 -10.74
C SER A 71 -6.72 3.94 -9.35
N VAL A 72 -7.94 3.53 -9.03
CA VAL A 72 -8.51 3.79 -7.72
C VAL A 72 -8.89 2.44 -7.12
N TRP A 73 -8.31 2.10 -6.00
CA TRP A 73 -8.57 0.84 -5.31
C TRP A 73 -9.22 1.15 -3.96
N GLN A 74 -10.23 0.40 -3.59
CA GLN A 74 -10.89 0.62 -2.32
C GLN A 74 -10.85 -0.63 -1.47
N TYR A 75 -10.51 -0.45 -0.20
CA TYR A 75 -10.46 -1.52 0.78
C TYR A 75 -11.40 -1.15 1.93
N HIS A 76 -12.01 -2.14 2.55
CA HIS A 76 -12.93 -1.88 3.64
C HIS A 76 -12.30 -2.18 4.99
N ARG A 77 -12.52 -1.28 5.94
CA ARG A 77 -12.16 -1.49 7.33
C ARG A 77 -10.73 -1.88 7.59
N ILE A 78 -9.82 -1.17 7.02
CA ILE A 78 -8.40 -1.45 7.26
C ILE A 78 -7.71 -0.34 8.05
N ASN A 79 -8.33 0.82 8.18
CA ASN A 79 -7.67 1.93 8.89
C ASN A 79 -8.61 2.56 9.91
N THR A 80 -8.02 3.14 10.96
CA THR A 80 -8.78 3.74 12.03
C THR A 80 -8.59 5.25 12.05
N SER A 81 -9.64 5.94 12.49
CA SER A 81 -9.58 7.37 12.69
C SER A 81 -8.95 7.66 14.06
N ALA A 82 -8.82 8.92 14.37
CA ALA A 82 -8.21 9.35 15.62
C ALA A 82 -8.94 8.82 16.84
N ASP A 83 -10.24 8.55 16.72
CA ASP A 83 -11.01 8.05 17.86
C ASP A 83 -10.96 6.51 17.94
N GLY A 84 -10.19 5.87 17.08
CA GLY A 84 -10.04 4.42 17.14
C GLY A 84 -11.05 3.62 16.37
N ASN A 85 -12.03 4.27 15.76
CA ASN A 85 -13.03 3.54 14.99
C ASN A 85 -12.54 3.35 13.58
N TYR A 86 -12.87 2.20 12.99
CA TYR A 86 -12.43 1.93 11.63
C TYR A 86 -13.21 2.76 10.62
N TYR A 87 -12.52 3.27 9.63
CA TYR A 87 -13.16 3.89 8.50
C TYR A 87 -13.85 2.79 7.69
N PRO A 88 -15.05 3.04 7.19
CA PRO A 88 -15.70 2.04 6.32
C PRO A 88 -14.86 1.71 5.10
N THR A 89 -14.19 2.68 4.52
CA THR A 89 -13.43 2.48 3.29
C THR A 89 -12.16 3.31 3.29
N THR A 90 -11.09 2.72 2.81
CA THR A 90 -9.86 3.44 2.52
C THR A 90 -9.62 3.32 1.03
N GLU A 91 -9.43 4.46 0.37
CA GLU A 91 -9.23 4.50 -1.05
C GLU A 91 -7.79 4.85 -1.36
N LEU A 92 -7.17 4.08 -2.24
CA LEU A 92 -5.80 4.33 -2.67
C LEU A 92 -5.88 4.76 -4.12
N ASP A 93 -5.43 5.99 -4.38
CA ASP A 93 -5.43 6.50 -5.73
C ASP A 93 -4.01 6.40 -6.27
N PHE A 94 -3.83 5.64 -7.31
CA PHE A 94 -2.51 5.38 -7.89
C PHE A 94 -2.25 6.24 -9.11
N LEU A 95 -1.02 6.69 -9.22
CA LEU A 95 -0.54 7.26 -10.44
C LEU A 95 0.56 6.31 -10.86
N ASP A 96 0.39 5.62 -11.95
CA ASP A 96 1.29 4.55 -12.36
C ASP A 96 1.26 3.44 -11.29
N GLU A 97 2.35 3.08 -10.74
CA GLU A 97 2.44 1.94 -9.83
C GLU A 97 2.35 2.30 -8.36
N PHE A 98 2.43 3.57 -8.03
CA PHE A 98 2.51 3.98 -6.63
C PHE A 98 1.34 4.85 -6.21
N VAL A 99 1.00 4.78 -4.94
CA VAL A 99 -0.11 5.55 -4.39
C VAL A 99 0.24 7.03 -4.38
N GLU A 100 -0.65 7.86 -4.89
CA GLU A 100 -0.45 9.29 -4.86
C GLU A 100 -1.34 9.95 -3.82
N THR A 101 -2.51 9.45 -3.60
CA THR A 101 -3.43 10.00 -2.61
C THR A 101 -4.09 8.87 -1.86
N VAL A 102 -4.28 9.07 -0.57
CA VAL A 102 -5.00 8.12 0.28
C VAL A 102 -6.21 8.85 0.84
N VAL A 103 -7.40 8.30 0.67
CA VAL A 103 -8.60 8.90 1.21
C VAL A 103 -9.23 7.93 2.20
N PHE A 104 -9.38 8.39 3.43
CA PHE A 104 -10.07 7.60 4.45
C PHE A 104 -11.51 8.11 4.45
N ILE A 105 -12.42 7.29 3.96
CA ILE A 105 -13.80 7.69 3.74
C ILE A 105 -14.67 7.26 4.92
N ASN A 106 -15.27 8.23 5.54
CA ASN A 106 -16.09 7.96 6.70
C ASN A 106 -17.55 8.27 6.38
N ASP A 107 -18.06 7.65 5.33
CA ASP A 107 -19.42 7.88 4.93
C ASP A 107 -20.15 6.58 5.09
N ASN A 108 -20.81 6.39 6.21
CA ASN A 108 -21.55 5.18 6.46
C ASN A 108 -23.03 5.46 6.53
N GLY A 109 -23.45 6.59 6.05
CA GLY A 109 -24.88 6.91 6.04
C GLY A 109 -25.40 7.47 7.32
N GLU A 110 -24.57 7.69 8.30
CA GLU A 110 -25.00 8.27 9.53
C GLU A 110 -24.13 9.43 9.85
N SER A 111 -24.55 10.28 10.71
CA SER A 111 -23.70 11.39 11.07
C SER A 111 -22.52 10.84 11.78
N SER A 112 -21.39 10.95 11.19
CA SER A 112 -20.18 10.43 11.77
C SER A 112 -19.50 11.50 12.56
N LYS A 113 -18.84 11.11 13.63
CA LYS A 113 -18.15 12.07 14.44
C LYS A 113 -16.83 12.43 13.82
N SER A 114 -16.27 11.56 12.98
CA SER A 114 -14.99 11.82 12.38
C SER A 114 -15.19 12.03 10.89
N PRO A 115 -14.73 13.12 10.35
CA PRO A 115 -14.94 13.36 8.93
C PRO A 115 -13.99 12.51 8.09
N SER A 116 -14.25 12.42 6.81
CA SER A 116 -13.33 11.78 5.90
C SER A 116 -12.06 12.61 5.79
N GLN A 117 -10.94 11.95 5.55
CA GLN A 117 -9.65 12.61 5.47
C GLN A 117 -8.97 12.23 4.17
N SER A 118 -8.30 13.18 3.53
CA SER A 118 -7.60 12.94 2.29
C SER A 118 -6.17 13.43 2.41
N TYR A 119 -5.23 12.58 2.05
CA TYR A 119 -3.82 12.91 2.16
C TYR A 119 -3.12 12.69 0.85
N LYS A 120 -2.43 13.72 0.36
CA LYS A 120 -1.62 13.56 -0.82
C LYS A 120 -0.22 13.21 -0.39
N ILE A 121 0.35 12.18 -0.99
CA ILE A 121 1.66 11.73 -0.59
C ILE A 121 2.70 12.69 -1.12
N GLN A 122 3.59 13.12 -0.22
CA GLN A 122 4.65 14.03 -0.58
C GLN A 122 5.82 13.23 -1.09
N LYS A 123 6.32 13.58 -2.25
CA LYS A 123 7.47 12.92 -2.80
C LYS A 123 8.71 13.71 -2.51
N PRO A 124 9.82 13.05 -2.31
CA PRO A 124 11.06 13.73 -1.99
C PRO A 124 11.55 14.57 -3.16
#